data_73ba692eea599f22496d3695fca274c3
#
_entry.id   73ba692eea599f22496d3695fca274c3
#
_cell.length_a   1.000
_cell.length_b   1.000
_cell.length_c   1.000
_cell.angle_alpha   90.00
_cell.angle_beta   90.00
_cell.angle_gamma   90.00
#
_symmetry.space_group_name_H-M   'P 1'
#
loop_
_entity.id
_entity.type
_entity.pdbx_description
1 polymer ?
#
loop_
_entity_poly.entity_id
_entity_poly.type
_entity_poly.pdbx_seq_one_letter_code
_entity_poly.pdbx_strand_id
1 'polypeptide(L)'
;MLKRHNQLRNTFLRILDLLIAFSAWELAYLLRFHIIDWPHAIEIPSHQEYLKAAVVVVILTLMVFTLSGVYRHQHSLRLRVEGWLVIRGAGSVFILTLVAAFFYRGFSYSRIHMLYFLVCFVLMLGLTRYLVRRMMNYIHSRGAFLERVLVVGDGLQADFLIERLKELKPIGIHLSGSISLAEQSSENPGSKFLGSLEQLPKIIKQQRIDQVFISLSLKEQHRLEELKDLLSEQWVDVRIVPDLGSFRTLHTDIESFAGMPLVTLVQSPMTGWNQVLKRMLDLAGAILALILFSPLMLLIAFLVKITSPGPILYRQQRMGLDGKTFFTLKFRSMRQDAEKQTGAVWATENDTRRTTLGVYLRRFNLDELPQLFNVLNGEMSLVGPRPERPVLIEEFKSKIPNYMLRHKVKAGITGWAQINGWRGNTSLEKRIEHDLYYIERWSVWLDLKILLLTVFKGFVDPNAY
;
A
#
# COMPACT_ATOMS: atom_id res chain seq x y z
N MET A 1 -19.53 1.15 -22.19
CA MET A 1 -19.90 2.55 -21.89
C MET A 1 -19.13 3.17 -20.71
N LEU A 2 -18.90 2.48 -19.59
CA LEU A 2 -18.06 2.99 -18.49
C LEU A 2 -16.70 3.55 -18.93
N LYS A 3 -15.96 2.85 -19.80
CA LYS A 3 -14.69 3.36 -20.34
C LYS A 3 -14.86 4.68 -21.08
N ARG A 4 -15.93 4.86 -21.84
CA ARG A 4 -16.16 6.05 -22.63
C ARG A 4 -16.60 7.26 -21.78
N HIS A 5 -17.51 7.06 -20.82
CA HIS A 5 -17.94 8.12 -19.90
C HIS A 5 -16.81 8.51 -18.93
N ASN A 6 -16.05 7.54 -18.43
CA ASN A 6 -14.87 7.78 -17.60
C ASN A 6 -13.75 8.49 -18.36
N GLN A 7 -13.52 8.14 -19.62
CA GLN A 7 -12.55 8.84 -20.45
C GLN A 7 -12.93 10.31 -20.67
N LEU A 8 -14.19 10.58 -21.02
CA LEU A 8 -14.69 11.94 -21.21
C LEU A 8 -14.59 12.75 -19.92
N ARG A 9 -15.03 12.19 -18.79
CA ARG A 9 -14.93 12.83 -17.48
C ARG A 9 -13.45 13.10 -17.09
N ASN A 10 -12.59 12.15 -17.29
CA ASN A 10 -11.16 12.30 -16.97
C ASN A 10 -10.50 13.36 -17.87
N THR A 11 -10.86 13.41 -19.14
CA THR A 11 -10.39 14.44 -20.07
C THR A 11 -10.90 15.81 -19.66
N PHE A 12 -12.18 15.92 -19.31
CA PHE A 12 -12.77 17.17 -18.79
C PHE A 12 -12.05 17.66 -17.53
N LEU A 13 -11.83 16.78 -16.55
CA LEU A 13 -11.12 17.13 -15.34
C LEU A 13 -9.65 17.51 -15.58
N ARG A 14 -8.98 16.87 -16.54
CA ARG A 14 -7.62 17.28 -16.96
C ARG A 14 -7.61 18.70 -17.49
N ILE A 15 -8.50 19.00 -18.42
CA ILE A 15 -8.62 20.36 -18.99
C ILE A 15 -8.91 21.37 -17.90
N LEU A 16 -9.84 21.05 -16.99
CA LEU A 16 -10.21 21.91 -15.88
C LEU A 16 -9.05 22.16 -14.91
N ASP A 17 -8.27 21.14 -14.58
CA ASP A 17 -7.09 21.27 -13.71
C ASP A 17 -5.99 22.14 -14.35
N LEU A 18 -5.80 22.05 -15.67
CA LEU A 18 -4.86 22.91 -16.40
C LEU A 18 -5.32 24.37 -16.41
N LEU A 19 -6.62 24.60 -16.61
CA LEU A 19 -7.20 25.95 -16.51
C LEU A 19 -7.06 26.52 -15.09
N ILE A 20 -7.26 25.68 -14.08
CA ILE A 20 -7.08 26.08 -12.68
C ILE A 20 -5.62 26.43 -12.40
N ALA A 21 -4.66 25.62 -12.87
CA ALA A 21 -3.25 25.90 -12.68
C ALA A 21 -2.85 27.26 -13.30
N PHE A 22 -3.32 27.52 -14.52
CA PHE A 22 -3.13 28.81 -15.18
C PHE A 22 -3.80 29.95 -14.40
N SER A 23 -5.09 29.80 -14.06
CA SER A 23 -5.85 30.86 -13.36
C SER A 23 -5.31 31.13 -11.96
N ALA A 24 -4.84 30.11 -11.24
CA ALA A 24 -4.23 30.27 -9.91
C ALA A 24 -2.90 31.04 -10.00
N TRP A 25 -2.12 30.80 -11.06
CA TRP A 25 -0.88 31.52 -11.31
C TRP A 25 -1.13 33.01 -11.60
N GLU A 26 -2.10 33.31 -12.49
CA GLU A 26 -2.49 34.67 -12.81
C GLU A 26 -3.14 35.39 -11.62
N LEU A 27 -4.00 34.71 -10.87
CA LEU A 27 -4.59 35.25 -9.66
C LEU A 27 -3.53 35.59 -8.60
N ALA A 28 -2.52 34.76 -8.45
CA ALA A 28 -1.39 35.03 -7.56
C ALA A 28 -0.60 36.24 -7.99
N TYR A 29 -0.44 36.49 -9.31
CA TYR A 29 0.19 37.67 -9.85
C TYR A 29 -0.63 38.94 -9.52
N LEU A 30 -1.96 38.91 -9.76
CA LEU A 30 -2.88 40.01 -9.43
C LEU A 30 -2.86 40.32 -7.92
N LEU A 31 -2.94 39.30 -7.09
CA LEU A 31 -2.90 39.44 -5.62
C LEU A 31 -1.60 40.07 -5.16
N ARG A 32 -0.49 39.66 -5.74
CA ARG A 32 0.84 40.11 -5.30
C ARG A 32 1.16 41.54 -5.75
N PHE A 33 0.80 41.93 -6.94
CA PHE A 33 1.29 43.15 -7.57
C PHE A 33 0.23 44.24 -7.79
N HIS A 34 -1.07 43.90 -7.65
CA HIS A 34 -2.14 44.86 -7.91
C HIS A 34 -3.16 44.99 -6.77
N ILE A 35 -3.33 43.99 -5.91
CA ILE A 35 -4.39 44.02 -4.88
C ILE A 35 -3.81 44.22 -3.49
N ILE A 36 -2.72 43.54 -3.14
CA ILE A 36 -2.15 43.62 -1.79
C ILE A 36 -0.89 44.45 -1.84
N ASP A 37 -0.99 45.69 -1.36
CA ASP A 37 0.14 46.61 -1.22
C ASP A 37 1.05 46.18 -0.08
N TRP A 38 2.21 45.62 -0.45
CA TRP A 38 3.30 45.37 0.49
C TRP A 38 4.30 46.53 0.43
N PRO A 39 4.75 47.04 1.58
CA PRO A 39 5.54 48.30 1.66
C PRO A 39 6.89 48.32 0.91
N HIS A 40 7.26 47.25 0.21
CA HIS A 40 8.55 47.09 -0.49
C HIS A 40 8.43 46.52 -1.91
N ALA A 41 7.28 46.70 -2.60
CA ALA A 41 7.17 46.37 -4.02
C ALA A 41 7.87 47.50 -4.84
N ILE A 42 9.15 47.28 -5.16
CA ILE A 42 10.01 48.31 -5.74
C ILE A 42 9.68 48.54 -7.22
N GLU A 43 9.23 47.56 -7.95
CA GLU A 43 8.72 47.67 -9.35
C GLU A 43 7.75 46.52 -9.64
N ILE A 44 6.71 46.79 -10.42
CA ILE A 44 5.82 45.73 -10.93
C ILE A 44 6.58 45.00 -12.05
N PRO A 45 6.90 43.72 -11.90
CA PRO A 45 7.67 42.98 -12.89
C PRO A 45 6.84 42.77 -14.14
N SER A 46 7.53 42.56 -15.29
CA SER A 46 6.88 42.32 -16.58
C SER A 46 5.93 41.13 -16.52
N HIS A 47 4.64 41.35 -16.80
CA HIS A 47 3.63 40.30 -16.88
C HIS A 47 3.98 39.19 -17.91
N GLN A 48 4.68 39.56 -18.99
CA GLN A 48 5.09 38.61 -20.04
C GLN A 48 6.00 37.49 -19.49
N GLU A 49 6.90 37.78 -18.54
CA GLU A 49 7.77 36.77 -17.94
C GLU A 49 6.95 35.80 -17.03
N TYR A 50 5.96 36.33 -16.30
CA TYR A 50 5.06 35.49 -15.53
C TYR A 50 4.16 34.62 -16.41
N LEU A 51 3.74 35.13 -17.58
CA LEU A 51 2.94 34.37 -18.53
C LEU A 51 3.74 33.20 -19.16
N LYS A 52 5.03 33.40 -19.46
CA LYS A 52 5.93 32.30 -19.89
C LYS A 52 6.05 31.23 -18.82
N ALA A 53 6.19 31.62 -17.57
CA ALA A 53 6.24 30.68 -16.45
C ALA A 53 4.90 29.95 -16.23
N ALA A 54 3.76 30.61 -16.47
CA ALA A 54 2.44 29.98 -16.41
C ALA A 54 2.37 28.75 -17.34
N VAL A 55 2.93 28.83 -18.54
CA VAL A 55 2.98 27.70 -19.49
C VAL A 55 3.77 26.53 -18.89
N VAL A 56 4.90 26.80 -18.25
CA VAL A 56 5.70 25.77 -17.58
C VAL A 56 4.91 25.12 -16.42
N VAL A 57 4.22 25.92 -15.61
CA VAL A 57 3.36 25.43 -14.53
C VAL A 57 2.25 24.52 -15.05
N VAL A 58 1.60 24.88 -16.14
CA VAL A 58 0.56 24.06 -16.79
C VAL A 58 1.13 22.72 -17.28
N ILE A 59 2.30 22.72 -17.91
CA ILE A 59 2.97 21.48 -18.37
C ILE A 59 3.35 20.60 -17.17
N LEU A 60 3.95 21.18 -16.12
CA LEU A 60 4.29 20.47 -14.89
C LEU A 60 3.04 19.87 -14.24
N THR A 61 1.92 20.62 -14.22
CA THR A 61 0.64 20.11 -13.67
C THR A 61 0.15 18.90 -14.45
N LEU A 62 0.16 18.96 -15.77
CA LEU A 62 -0.23 17.85 -16.64
C LEU A 62 0.63 16.60 -16.36
N MET A 63 1.95 16.78 -16.32
CA MET A 63 2.90 15.71 -16.08
C MET A 63 2.72 15.08 -14.70
N VAL A 64 2.76 15.89 -13.65
CA VAL A 64 2.68 15.42 -12.25
C VAL A 64 1.34 14.74 -11.97
N PHE A 65 0.21 15.32 -12.38
CA PHE A 65 -1.11 14.75 -12.11
C PHE A 65 -1.36 13.45 -12.88
N THR A 66 -0.76 13.32 -14.07
CA THR A 66 -0.83 12.08 -14.85
C THR A 66 0.01 10.97 -14.20
N LEU A 67 1.26 11.27 -13.80
CA LEU A 67 2.18 10.31 -13.19
C LEU A 67 1.75 9.91 -11.77
N SER A 68 1.26 10.85 -10.97
CA SER A 68 0.80 10.59 -9.58
C SER A 68 -0.54 9.85 -9.49
N GLY A 69 -1.18 9.55 -10.63
CA GLY A 69 -2.40 8.76 -10.66
C GLY A 69 -3.64 9.48 -10.13
N VAL A 70 -3.62 10.83 -10.05
CA VAL A 70 -4.76 11.64 -9.58
C VAL A 70 -6.04 11.29 -10.35
N TYR A 71 -5.92 10.95 -11.64
CA TYR A 71 -7.05 10.59 -12.49
C TYR A 71 -7.42 9.10 -12.46
N ARG A 72 -6.63 8.22 -11.83
CA ARG A 72 -6.90 6.77 -11.74
C ARG A 72 -7.84 6.38 -10.59
N HIS A 73 -7.79 7.12 -9.49
CA HIS A 73 -8.48 6.77 -8.23
C HIS A 73 -9.83 7.44 -8.03
N GLN A 74 -10.43 8.03 -9.07
CA GLN A 74 -11.68 8.80 -8.97
C GLN A 74 -12.93 7.97 -8.64
N HIS A 75 -12.81 6.63 -8.60
CA HIS A 75 -13.87 5.73 -8.13
C HIS A 75 -13.81 5.47 -6.61
N SER A 76 -12.86 6.07 -5.90
CA SER A 76 -12.79 5.94 -4.45
C SER A 76 -13.89 6.78 -3.79
N LEU A 77 -14.77 6.13 -3.03
CA LEU A 77 -15.76 6.78 -2.16
C LEU A 77 -15.11 7.64 -1.05
N ARG A 78 -13.82 7.45 -0.82
CA ARG A 78 -13.09 8.10 0.28
C ARG A 78 -12.59 9.49 -0.15
N LEU A 79 -13.35 10.53 0.21
CA LEU A 79 -12.96 11.95 0.06
C LEU A 79 -11.52 12.24 0.52
N ARG A 80 -11.10 11.58 1.60
CA ARG A 80 -9.74 11.74 2.16
C ARG A 80 -8.64 11.28 1.22
N VAL A 81 -8.87 10.21 0.45
CA VAL A 81 -7.87 9.67 -0.49
C VAL A 81 -7.72 10.59 -1.69
N GLU A 82 -8.84 11.03 -2.28
CA GLU A 82 -8.83 11.98 -3.40
C GLU A 82 -8.21 13.31 -3.00
N GLY A 83 -8.63 13.87 -1.86
CA GLY A 83 -8.08 15.13 -1.32
C GLY A 83 -6.57 15.03 -1.07
N TRP A 84 -6.10 13.95 -0.48
CA TRP A 84 -4.67 13.71 -0.26
C TRP A 84 -3.86 13.63 -1.57
N LEU A 85 -4.37 12.93 -2.59
CA LEU A 85 -3.71 12.83 -3.90
C LEU A 85 -3.61 14.19 -4.59
N VAL A 86 -4.67 15.02 -4.50
CA VAL A 86 -4.69 16.38 -5.06
C VAL A 86 -3.70 17.28 -4.33
N ILE A 87 -3.69 17.27 -2.98
CA ILE A 87 -2.76 18.07 -2.18
C ILE A 87 -1.31 17.65 -2.45
N ARG A 88 -1.04 16.36 -2.47
CA ARG A 88 0.29 15.81 -2.81
C ARG A 88 0.72 16.21 -4.22
N GLY A 89 -0.20 16.13 -5.19
CA GLY A 89 0.06 16.54 -6.58
C GLY A 89 0.36 18.03 -6.67
N ALA A 90 -0.44 18.89 -6.04
CA ALA A 90 -0.25 20.33 -6.01
C ALA A 90 1.08 20.71 -5.33
N GLY A 91 1.44 20.06 -4.22
CA GLY A 91 2.72 20.24 -3.56
C GLY A 91 3.91 19.84 -4.44
N SER A 92 3.78 18.74 -5.18
CA SER A 92 4.82 18.32 -6.14
C SER A 92 4.98 19.31 -7.29
N VAL A 93 3.89 19.84 -7.86
CA VAL A 93 3.92 20.90 -8.89
C VAL A 93 4.61 22.14 -8.33
N PHE A 94 4.25 22.56 -7.12
CA PHE A 94 4.88 23.70 -6.46
C PHE A 94 6.39 23.54 -6.28
N ILE A 95 6.84 22.40 -5.77
CA ILE A 95 8.28 22.10 -5.59
C ILE A 95 9.01 22.14 -6.93
N LEU A 96 8.46 21.49 -7.96
CA LEU A 96 9.06 21.49 -9.29
C LEU A 96 9.08 22.88 -9.92
N THR A 97 8.06 23.71 -9.67
CA THR A 97 8.03 25.12 -10.11
C THR A 97 9.12 25.93 -9.41
N LEU A 98 9.33 25.73 -8.11
CA LEU A 98 10.44 26.38 -7.37
C LEU A 98 11.81 25.96 -7.91
N VAL A 99 12.00 24.67 -8.20
CA VAL A 99 13.23 24.14 -8.80
C VAL A 99 13.47 24.75 -10.18
N ALA A 100 12.44 24.79 -11.04
CA ALA A 100 12.53 25.38 -12.37
C ALA A 100 12.88 26.87 -12.28
N ALA A 101 12.24 27.63 -11.39
CA ALA A 101 12.52 29.06 -11.15
C ALA A 101 13.93 29.29 -10.61
N PHE A 102 14.47 28.37 -9.78
CA PHE A 102 15.84 28.45 -9.26
C PHE A 102 16.91 28.28 -10.35
N PHE A 103 16.68 27.34 -11.28
CA PHE A 103 17.63 27.10 -12.38
C PHE A 103 17.51 28.11 -13.52
N TYR A 104 16.36 28.81 -13.62
CA TYR A 104 16.17 29.84 -14.64
C TYR A 104 16.78 31.18 -14.20
N ARG A 105 17.97 31.49 -14.76
CA ARG A 105 18.75 32.68 -14.38
C ARG A 105 18.32 33.96 -15.09
N GLY A 106 17.42 33.86 -16.08
CA GLY A 106 17.01 35.02 -16.89
C GLY A 106 16.07 36.00 -16.19
N PHE A 107 15.40 35.54 -15.13
CA PHE A 107 14.43 36.37 -14.39
C PHE A 107 14.25 35.84 -12.96
N SER A 108 14.14 36.75 -11.97
CA SER A 108 13.91 36.40 -10.58
C SER A 108 12.43 36.54 -10.21
N TYR A 109 11.77 35.41 -9.99
CA TYR A 109 10.35 35.38 -9.58
C TYR A 109 10.16 35.71 -8.10
N SER A 110 9.10 36.47 -7.76
CA SER A 110 8.77 36.79 -6.37
C SER A 110 8.43 35.53 -5.55
N ARG A 111 9.11 35.34 -4.41
CA ARG A 111 8.83 34.23 -3.48
C ARG A 111 7.41 34.29 -2.91
N ILE A 112 6.90 35.48 -2.66
CA ILE A 112 5.54 35.73 -2.16
C ILE A 112 4.51 35.32 -3.22
N HIS A 113 4.76 35.65 -4.51
CA HIS A 113 3.91 35.17 -5.60
C HIS A 113 3.83 33.65 -5.63
N MET A 114 4.96 32.95 -5.48
CA MET A 114 4.97 31.49 -5.43
C MET A 114 4.11 30.95 -4.29
N LEU A 115 4.17 31.57 -3.11
CA LEU A 115 3.33 31.19 -1.98
C LEU A 115 1.85 31.42 -2.26
N TYR A 116 1.49 32.58 -2.83
CA TYR A 116 0.11 32.86 -3.24
C TYR A 116 -0.39 31.87 -4.29
N PHE A 117 0.47 31.51 -5.26
CA PHE A 117 0.16 30.48 -6.23
C PHE A 117 -0.20 29.14 -5.55
N LEU A 118 0.62 28.65 -4.60
CA LEU A 118 0.33 27.41 -3.89
C LEU A 118 -1.03 27.46 -3.19
N VAL A 119 -1.31 28.54 -2.46
CA VAL A 119 -2.57 28.70 -1.72
C VAL A 119 -3.77 28.76 -2.68
N CYS A 120 -3.70 29.62 -3.70
CA CYS A 120 -4.76 29.73 -4.70
C CYS A 120 -5.00 28.42 -5.44
N PHE A 121 -3.91 27.72 -5.83
CA PHE A 121 -3.99 26.47 -6.56
C PHE A 121 -4.68 25.38 -5.75
N VAL A 122 -4.27 25.18 -4.49
CA VAL A 122 -4.90 24.18 -3.60
C VAL A 122 -6.37 24.51 -3.34
N LEU A 123 -6.68 25.77 -3.04
CA LEU A 123 -8.06 26.20 -2.79
C LEU A 123 -8.95 26.04 -4.02
N MET A 124 -8.50 26.47 -5.19
CA MET A 124 -9.25 26.35 -6.44
C MET A 124 -9.45 24.88 -6.83
N LEU A 125 -8.43 24.03 -6.70
CA LEU A 125 -8.58 22.58 -6.93
C LEU A 125 -9.58 21.97 -5.96
N GLY A 126 -9.50 22.29 -4.66
CA GLY A 126 -10.42 21.78 -3.65
C GLY A 126 -11.87 22.21 -3.92
N LEU A 127 -12.06 23.49 -4.19
CA LEU A 127 -13.38 24.05 -4.54
C LEU A 127 -13.96 23.38 -5.79
N THR A 128 -13.16 23.22 -6.82
CA THR A 128 -13.60 22.59 -8.08
C THR A 128 -13.98 21.13 -7.86
N ARG A 129 -13.18 20.35 -7.11
CA ARG A 129 -13.54 18.96 -6.76
C ARG A 129 -14.86 18.91 -5.99
N TYR A 130 -15.06 19.81 -5.03
CA TYR A 130 -16.30 19.92 -4.29
C TYR A 130 -17.50 20.24 -5.20
N LEU A 131 -17.37 21.26 -6.07
CA LEU A 131 -18.44 21.68 -6.98
C LEU A 131 -18.79 20.60 -7.99
N VAL A 132 -17.81 19.98 -8.63
CA VAL A 132 -18.01 18.88 -9.58
C VAL A 132 -18.74 17.73 -8.90
N ARG A 133 -18.33 17.35 -7.69
CA ARG A 133 -18.98 16.29 -6.93
C ARG A 133 -20.42 16.65 -6.56
N ARG A 134 -20.66 17.86 -6.09
CA ARG A 134 -22.01 18.33 -5.76
C ARG A 134 -22.92 18.36 -6.99
N MET A 135 -22.38 18.80 -8.12
CA MET A 135 -23.10 18.81 -9.41
C MET A 135 -23.43 17.37 -9.85
N MET A 136 -22.46 16.46 -9.79
CA MET A 136 -22.68 15.05 -10.16
C MET A 136 -23.70 14.39 -9.24
N ASN A 137 -23.61 14.59 -7.92
CA ASN A 137 -24.61 14.09 -6.98
C ASN A 137 -26.02 14.62 -7.28
N TYR A 138 -26.15 15.88 -7.63
CA TYR A 138 -27.42 16.48 -8.02
C TYR A 138 -27.98 15.90 -9.32
N ILE A 139 -27.14 15.67 -10.31
CA ILE A 139 -27.52 15.02 -11.58
C ILE A 139 -27.95 13.56 -11.35
N HIS A 140 -27.18 12.83 -10.55
CA HIS A 140 -27.50 11.43 -10.21
C HIS A 140 -28.76 11.30 -9.34
N SER A 141 -29.02 12.25 -8.45
CA SER A 141 -30.26 12.24 -7.63
C SER A 141 -31.51 12.43 -8.48
N ARG A 142 -31.40 13.09 -9.63
CA ARG A 142 -32.47 13.22 -10.62
C ARG A 142 -32.59 12.01 -11.56
N GLY A 143 -31.83 10.96 -11.36
CA GLY A 143 -31.86 9.75 -12.17
C GLY A 143 -31.17 9.87 -13.54
N ALA A 144 -30.46 10.97 -13.81
CA ALA A 144 -29.72 11.16 -15.05
C ALA A 144 -28.32 10.56 -14.96
N PHE A 145 -27.85 9.98 -16.04
CA PHE A 145 -26.50 9.34 -16.16
C PHE A 145 -26.23 8.24 -15.13
N LEU A 146 -27.30 7.54 -14.67
CA LEU A 146 -27.16 6.36 -13.83
C LEU A 146 -26.83 5.15 -14.67
N GLU A 147 -25.79 4.42 -14.28
CA GLU A 147 -25.50 3.08 -14.79
C GLU A 147 -26.28 2.05 -13.98
N ARG A 148 -27.17 1.35 -14.64
CA ARG A 148 -28.02 0.32 -14.02
C ARG A 148 -27.28 -0.99 -13.98
N VAL A 149 -27.06 -1.47 -12.78
CA VAL A 149 -26.30 -2.68 -12.51
C VAL A 149 -27.21 -3.78 -12.02
N LEU A 150 -27.01 -4.99 -12.54
CA LEU A 150 -27.65 -6.22 -12.10
C LEU A 150 -26.59 -7.16 -11.52
N VAL A 151 -26.88 -7.80 -10.40
CA VAL A 151 -26.02 -8.84 -9.83
C VAL A 151 -26.63 -10.20 -10.12
N VAL A 152 -25.83 -11.13 -10.63
CA VAL A 152 -26.20 -12.51 -10.87
C VAL A 152 -25.32 -13.40 -10.00
N GLY A 153 -25.93 -14.15 -9.10
CA GLY A 153 -25.24 -15.03 -8.18
C GLY A 153 -25.80 -14.98 -6.77
N ASP A 154 -25.38 -15.94 -5.97
CA ASP A 154 -25.85 -16.17 -4.61
C ASP A 154 -24.71 -16.24 -3.61
N GLY A 155 -25.06 -16.17 -2.29
CA GLY A 155 -24.14 -16.35 -1.19
C GLY A 155 -23.41 -15.09 -0.75
N LEU A 156 -22.52 -15.26 0.25
CA LEU A 156 -21.86 -14.17 0.97
C LEU A 156 -21.13 -13.17 0.07
N GLN A 157 -20.59 -13.63 -1.06
CA GLN A 157 -19.85 -12.77 -1.97
C GLN A 157 -20.76 -11.89 -2.82
N ALA A 158 -21.91 -12.41 -3.25
CA ALA A 158 -22.94 -11.63 -3.92
C ALA A 158 -23.53 -10.59 -2.96
N ASP A 159 -23.78 -10.95 -1.70
CA ASP A 159 -24.28 -10.05 -0.66
C ASP A 159 -23.28 -8.90 -0.40
N PHE A 160 -22.01 -9.23 -0.24
CA PHE A 160 -20.95 -8.22 -0.07
C PHE A 160 -20.86 -7.28 -1.29
N LEU A 161 -20.96 -7.83 -2.50
CA LEU A 161 -20.98 -7.03 -3.73
C LEU A 161 -22.18 -6.10 -3.78
N ILE A 162 -23.36 -6.59 -3.42
CA ILE A 162 -24.62 -5.84 -3.36
C ILE A 162 -24.49 -4.67 -2.38
N GLU A 163 -23.98 -4.92 -1.19
CA GLU A 163 -23.75 -3.88 -0.17
C GLU A 163 -22.80 -2.81 -0.70
N ARG A 164 -21.69 -3.20 -1.31
CA ARG A 164 -20.74 -2.26 -1.92
C ARG A 164 -21.33 -1.46 -3.07
N LEU A 165 -22.13 -2.08 -3.94
CA LEU A 165 -22.76 -1.39 -5.05
C LEU A 165 -23.78 -0.33 -4.58
N LYS A 166 -24.47 -0.56 -3.45
CA LYS A 166 -25.37 0.42 -2.85
C LYS A 166 -24.61 1.68 -2.38
N GLU A 167 -23.43 1.50 -1.80
CA GLU A 167 -22.56 2.61 -1.41
C GLU A 167 -22.11 3.46 -2.61
N LEU A 168 -22.14 2.91 -3.84
CA LEU A 168 -21.70 3.57 -5.06
C LEU A 168 -22.79 4.40 -5.74
N LYS A 169 -24.01 4.44 -5.22
CA LYS A 169 -25.11 5.25 -5.76
C LYS A 169 -24.73 6.73 -5.97
N PRO A 170 -23.99 7.40 -5.06
CA PRO A 170 -23.57 8.79 -5.28
C PRO A 170 -22.65 8.98 -6.48
N ILE A 171 -21.99 7.93 -6.96
CA ILE A 171 -21.08 7.98 -8.12
C ILE A 171 -21.82 7.64 -9.43
N GLY A 172 -23.15 7.46 -9.37
CA GLY A 172 -23.97 7.18 -10.54
C GLY A 172 -24.18 5.69 -10.84
N ILE A 173 -23.82 4.78 -9.92
CA ILE A 173 -24.13 3.35 -10.04
C ILE A 173 -25.44 3.06 -9.31
N HIS A 174 -26.40 2.48 -10.03
CA HIS A 174 -27.70 2.12 -9.49
C HIS A 174 -27.90 0.61 -9.55
N LEU A 175 -27.95 -0.04 -8.39
CA LEU A 175 -28.29 -1.46 -8.29
C LEU A 175 -29.79 -1.63 -8.58
N SER A 176 -30.14 -2.27 -9.70
CA SER A 176 -31.51 -2.53 -10.09
C SER A 176 -32.10 -3.73 -9.35
N GLY A 177 -31.26 -4.71 -9.01
CA GLY A 177 -31.65 -5.91 -8.27
C GLY A 177 -30.63 -7.03 -8.42
N SER A 178 -31.04 -8.23 -7.98
CA SER A 178 -30.25 -9.46 -8.13
C SER A 178 -31.08 -10.59 -8.75
N ILE A 179 -30.38 -11.52 -9.38
CA ILE A 179 -30.88 -12.79 -9.88
C ILE A 179 -30.17 -13.91 -9.14
N SER A 180 -30.98 -14.85 -8.58
CA SER A 180 -30.47 -16.06 -7.94
C SER A 180 -30.21 -17.15 -8.99
N LEU A 181 -29.16 -17.93 -8.74
CA LEU A 181 -28.86 -19.14 -9.51
C LEU A 181 -29.50 -20.38 -8.90
N ALA A 182 -29.94 -20.31 -7.64
CA ALA A 182 -30.65 -21.43 -6.99
C ALA A 182 -32.10 -21.45 -7.42
N GLU A 183 -32.64 -22.67 -7.67
CA GLU A 183 -34.03 -22.88 -8.00
C GLU A 183 -34.98 -22.53 -6.82
N GLN A 184 -34.49 -22.60 -5.60
CA GLN A 184 -35.15 -22.08 -4.41
C GLN A 184 -34.60 -20.71 -4.06
N SER A 185 -35.46 -19.70 -4.17
CA SER A 185 -35.14 -18.30 -3.93
C SER A 185 -34.47 -18.07 -2.57
N SER A 186 -33.15 -18.07 -2.52
CA SER A 186 -32.43 -17.41 -1.43
C SER A 186 -32.48 -15.91 -1.77
N GLU A 187 -33.38 -15.18 -1.15
CA GLU A 187 -33.40 -13.73 -1.24
C GLU A 187 -32.06 -13.21 -0.71
N ASN A 188 -31.25 -12.64 -1.58
CA ASN A 188 -30.04 -11.94 -1.17
C ASN A 188 -30.45 -10.78 -0.25
N PRO A 189 -30.04 -10.78 1.03
CA PRO A 189 -30.48 -9.76 1.95
C PRO A 189 -30.08 -8.36 1.43
N GLY A 190 -31.09 -7.57 1.14
CA GLY A 190 -30.90 -6.17 0.76
C GLY A 190 -30.91 -5.86 -0.73
N SER A 191 -31.14 -6.77 -1.66
CA SER A 191 -31.45 -6.47 -3.06
C SER A 191 -32.86 -6.91 -3.43
N LYS A 192 -33.44 -6.21 -4.42
CA LYS A 192 -34.73 -6.64 -5.00
C LYS A 192 -34.46 -7.87 -5.85
N PHE A 193 -35.04 -9.00 -5.48
CA PHE A 193 -35.05 -10.17 -6.32
C PHE A 193 -35.88 -9.89 -7.57
N LEU A 194 -35.32 -10.12 -8.76
CA LEU A 194 -35.96 -9.78 -10.03
C LEU A 194 -36.46 -11.02 -10.80
N GLY A 195 -35.95 -12.21 -10.49
CA GLY A 195 -36.38 -13.44 -11.15
C GLY A 195 -35.27 -14.49 -11.26
N SER A 196 -35.54 -15.54 -12.05
CA SER A 196 -34.61 -16.64 -12.34
C SER A 196 -33.69 -16.34 -13.51
N LEU A 197 -32.65 -17.18 -13.67
CA LEU A 197 -31.66 -17.09 -14.72
C LEU A 197 -32.29 -17.10 -16.14
N GLU A 198 -33.31 -17.89 -16.38
CA GLU A 198 -34.02 -17.95 -17.66
C GLU A 198 -34.64 -16.61 -18.07
N GLN A 199 -35.02 -15.80 -17.08
CA GLN A 199 -35.62 -14.47 -17.30
C GLN A 199 -34.60 -13.37 -17.51
N LEU A 200 -33.31 -13.68 -17.38
CA LEU A 200 -32.18 -12.70 -17.45
C LEU A 200 -32.25 -11.81 -18.71
N PRO A 201 -32.45 -12.35 -19.95
CA PRO A 201 -32.52 -11.50 -21.15
C PRO A 201 -33.70 -10.52 -21.13
N LYS A 202 -34.83 -10.96 -20.59
CA LYS A 202 -36.06 -10.16 -20.45
C LYS A 202 -35.88 -9.04 -19.42
N ILE A 203 -35.27 -9.35 -18.28
CA ILE A 203 -34.97 -8.39 -17.20
C ILE A 203 -34.01 -7.34 -17.69
N ILE A 204 -32.96 -7.71 -18.41
CA ILE A 204 -31.99 -6.77 -19.00
C ILE A 204 -32.70 -5.72 -19.85
N LYS A 205 -33.60 -6.15 -20.75
CA LYS A 205 -34.32 -5.23 -21.63
C LYS A 205 -35.33 -4.37 -20.88
N GLN A 206 -36.12 -4.98 -19.96
CA GLN A 206 -37.17 -4.27 -19.23
C GLN A 206 -36.60 -3.22 -18.25
N GLN A 207 -35.52 -3.54 -17.53
CA GLN A 207 -34.90 -2.68 -16.55
C GLN A 207 -33.81 -1.77 -17.15
N ARG A 208 -33.54 -1.93 -18.47
CA ARG A 208 -32.48 -1.20 -19.20
C ARG A 208 -31.14 -1.31 -18.46
N ILE A 209 -30.73 -2.55 -18.19
CA ILE A 209 -29.47 -2.84 -17.50
C ILE A 209 -28.30 -2.49 -18.42
N ASP A 210 -27.32 -1.75 -17.87
CA ASP A 210 -26.09 -1.39 -18.59
C ASP A 210 -24.96 -2.38 -18.30
N GLN A 211 -24.95 -2.96 -17.08
CA GLN A 211 -23.89 -3.86 -16.64
C GLN A 211 -24.46 -5.03 -15.82
N VAL A 212 -23.88 -6.21 -16.04
CA VAL A 212 -24.16 -7.42 -15.28
C VAL A 212 -22.90 -7.83 -14.54
N PHE A 213 -22.99 -7.92 -13.21
CA PHE A 213 -21.94 -8.49 -12.37
C PHE A 213 -22.30 -9.93 -12.04
N ILE A 214 -21.44 -10.84 -12.44
CA ILE A 214 -21.56 -12.27 -12.18
C ILE A 214 -20.71 -12.62 -10.98
N SER A 215 -21.33 -13.05 -9.88
CA SER A 215 -20.65 -13.52 -8.67
C SER A 215 -20.96 -14.99 -8.49
N LEU A 216 -20.10 -15.86 -8.99
CA LEU A 216 -20.22 -17.30 -8.90
C LEU A 216 -19.27 -17.87 -7.87
N SER A 217 -19.75 -18.81 -7.05
CA SER A 217 -18.87 -19.65 -6.25
C SER A 217 -18.04 -20.57 -7.14
N LEU A 218 -16.90 -21.06 -6.62
CA LEU A 218 -16.07 -22.02 -7.34
C LEU A 218 -16.82 -23.28 -7.78
N LYS A 219 -17.87 -23.65 -7.04
CA LYS A 219 -18.72 -24.82 -7.36
C LYS A 219 -19.67 -24.56 -8.53
N GLU A 220 -20.02 -23.32 -8.78
CA GLU A 220 -20.98 -22.90 -9.80
C GLU A 220 -20.34 -22.43 -11.11
N GLN A 221 -19.02 -22.55 -11.22
CA GLN A 221 -18.30 -22.11 -12.43
C GLN A 221 -18.78 -22.80 -13.72
N HIS A 222 -19.32 -24.02 -13.65
CA HIS A 222 -19.91 -24.72 -14.80
C HIS A 222 -21.10 -23.95 -15.43
N ARG A 223 -21.77 -23.08 -14.66
CA ARG A 223 -22.88 -22.24 -15.17
C ARG A 223 -22.39 -21.02 -15.96
N LEU A 224 -21.09 -20.81 -16.03
CA LEU A 224 -20.52 -19.66 -16.75
C LEU A 224 -20.78 -19.77 -18.26
N GLU A 225 -20.81 -20.99 -18.80
CA GLU A 225 -21.14 -21.22 -20.23
C GLU A 225 -22.58 -20.87 -20.52
N GLU A 226 -23.53 -21.33 -19.68
CA GLU A 226 -24.94 -21.00 -19.76
C GLU A 226 -25.15 -19.46 -19.70
N LEU A 227 -24.52 -18.80 -18.75
CA LEU A 227 -24.57 -17.33 -18.62
C LEU A 227 -23.98 -16.62 -19.83
N LYS A 228 -22.87 -17.12 -20.37
CA LYS A 228 -22.26 -16.58 -21.59
C LYS A 228 -23.23 -16.63 -22.77
N ASP A 229 -23.92 -17.76 -22.96
CA ASP A 229 -24.86 -17.92 -24.06
C ASP A 229 -26.07 -16.98 -23.91
N LEU A 230 -26.63 -16.86 -22.70
CA LEU A 230 -27.72 -15.93 -22.40
C LEU A 230 -27.37 -14.47 -22.57
N LEU A 231 -26.10 -14.10 -22.31
CA LEU A 231 -25.62 -12.72 -22.36
C LEU A 231 -24.98 -12.34 -23.72
N SER A 232 -24.60 -13.31 -24.55
CA SER A 232 -23.91 -13.08 -25.83
C SER A 232 -24.70 -12.21 -26.81
N GLU A 233 -26.03 -12.31 -26.76
CA GLU A 233 -26.95 -11.54 -27.61
C GLU A 233 -27.43 -10.23 -26.96
N GLN A 234 -26.98 -9.93 -25.74
CA GLN A 234 -27.37 -8.73 -25.02
C GLN A 234 -26.29 -7.64 -25.10
N TRP A 235 -26.70 -6.40 -25.32
CA TRP A 235 -25.82 -5.23 -25.39
C TRP A 235 -25.51 -4.71 -23.97
N VAL A 236 -24.87 -5.54 -23.13
CA VAL A 236 -24.51 -5.20 -21.74
C VAL A 236 -23.04 -5.50 -21.47
N ASP A 237 -22.42 -4.70 -20.62
CA ASP A 237 -21.08 -5.00 -20.13
C ASP A 237 -21.14 -6.10 -19.06
N VAL A 238 -20.45 -7.21 -19.29
CA VAL A 238 -20.41 -8.34 -18.34
C VAL A 238 -19.11 -8.31 -17.56
N ARG A 239 -19.21 -8.42 -16.23
CA ARG A 239 -18.08 -8.46 -15.31
C ARG A 239 -18.21 -9.65 -14.38
N ILE A 240 -17.14 -10.41 -14.27
CA ILE A 240 -17.08 -11.55 -13.36
C ILE A 240 -16.33 -11.10 -12.10
N VAL A 241 -16.94 -11.37 -10.94
CA VAL A 241 -16.33 -11.22 -9.62
C VAL A 241 -15.87 -12.61 -9.18
N PRO A 242 -14.56 -12.90 -9.24
CA PRO A 242 -14.07 -14.24 -8.90
C PRO A 242 -14.22 -14.52 -7.40
N ASP A 243 -14.65 -15.73 -7.05
CA ASP A 243 -14.67 -16.18 -5.66
C ASP A 243 -13.26 -16.54 -5.19
N LEU A 244 -12.58 -15.55 -4.63
CA LEU A 244 -11.26 -15.69 -4.04
C LEU A 244 -11.31 -15.74 -2.50
N GLY A 245 -12.52 -15.80 -1.90
CA GLY A 245 -12.72 -15.71 -0.47
C GLY A 245 -12.05 -16.83 0.34
N SER A 246 -11.83 -18.01 -0.28
CA SER A 246 -11.06 -19.11 0.31
C SER A 246 -9.55 -18.91 0.28
N PHE A 247 -9.05 -17.96 -0.50
CA PHE A 247 -7.62 -17.65 -0.61
C PHE A 247 -7.31 -16.35 0.13
N ARG A 248 -6.40 -16.41 1.09
CA ARG A 248 -5.81 -15.19 1.65
C ARG A 248 -4.79 -14.66 0.64
N THR A 249 -5.17 -13.60 -0.06
CA THR A 249 -4.32 -12.99 -1.08
C THR A 249 -3.45 -11.90 -0.44
N LEU A 250 -2.14 -11.91 -0.70
CA LEU A 250 -1.24 -10.83 -0.27
C LEU A 250 -1.36 -9.60 -1.19
N HIS A 251 -1.30 -9.85 -2.48
CA HIS A 251 -1.58 -8.88 -3.54
C HIS A 251 -2.24 -9.62 -4.69
N THR A 252 -3.41 -9.13 -5.11
CA THR A 252 -4.06 -9.61 -6.34
C THR A 252 -3.74 -8.63 -7.45
N ASP A 253 -3.13 -9.12 -8.51
CA ASP A 253 -2.97 -8.38 -9.75
C ASP A 253 -3.59 -9.17 -10.89
N ILE A 254 -4.12 -8.46 -11.89
CA ILE A 254 -4.70 -9.07 -13.08
C ILE A 254 -3.79 -8.70 -14.24
N GLU A 255 -3.02 -9.66 -14.70
CA GLU A 255 -2.12 -9.53 -15.85
C GLU A 255 -2.69 -10.24 -17.06
N SER A 256 -2.26 -9.83 -18.25
CA SER A 256 -2.56 -10.54 -19.49
C SER A 256 -1.33 -11.31 -19.95
N PHE A 257 -1.41 -12.63 -19.95
CA PHE A 257 -0.36 -13.51 -20.45
C PHE A 257 -0.85 -14.23 -21.71
N ALA A 258 -0.22 -13.95 -22.83
CA ALA A 258 -0.59 -14.53 -24.15
C ALA A 258 -2.10 -14.38 -24.48
N GLY A 259 -2.72 -13.25 -24.10
CA GLY A 259 -4.13 -12.98 -24.33
C GLY A 259 -5.08 -13.60 -23.28
N MET A 260 -4.56 -14.34 -22.29
CA MET A 260 -5.34 -14.90 -21.20
C MET A 260 -5.22 -14.01 -19.94
N PRO A 261 -6.32 -13.68 -19.24
CA PRO A 261 -6.25 -12.99 -17.97
C PRO A 261 -5.70 -13.94 -16.88
N LEU A 262 -4.61 -13.54 -16.24
CA LEU A 262 -4.04 -14.21 -15.08
C LEU A 262 -4.38 -13.42 -13.82
N VAL A 263 -4.96 -14.10 -12.83
CA VAL A 263 -5.17 -13.55 -11.50
C VAL A 263 -4.10 -14.09 -10.59
N THR A 264 -3.16 -13.24 -10.20
CA THR A 264 -2.11 -13.60 -9.25
C THR A 264 -2.66 -13.55 -7.83
N LEU A 265 -2.69 -14.69 -7.12
CA LEU A 265 -3.28 -14.78 -5.78
C LEU A 265 -2.29 -14.45 -4.66
N VAL A 266 -1.01 -14.77 -4.87
CA VAL A 266 0.03 -14.60 -3.86
C VAL A 266 1.28 -14.00 -4.50
N GLN A 267 1.43 -12.69 -4.39
CA GLN A 267 2.63 -12.00 -4.82
C GLN A 267 3.16 -11.09 -3.71
N SER A 268 4.48 -11.07 -3.55
CA SER A 268 5.10 -10.10 -2.65
C SER A 268 4.99 -8.69 -3.25
N PRO A 269 4.64 -7.64 -2.49
CA PRO A 269 4.67 -6.26 -2.97
C PRO A 269 6.10 -5.76 -3.25
N MET A 270 7.11 -6.52 -2.80
CA MET A 270 8.53 -6.21 -2.98
C MET A 270 9.05 -6.76 -4.31
N THR A 271 8.44 -6.36 -5.42
CA THR A 271 8.84 -6.72 -6.79
C THR A 271 9.23 -5.48 -7.59
N GLY A 272 9.95 -5.64 -8.68
CA GLY A 272 10.35 -4.55 -9.56
C GLY A 272 11.12 -3.44 -8.83
N TRP A 273 10.73 -2.19 -9.04
CA TRP A 273 11.38 -1.02 -8.42
C TRP A 273 11.31 -1.02 -6.90
N ASN A 274 10.26 -1.58 -6.31
CA ASN A 274 10.12 -1.69 -4.86
C ASN A 274 11.23 -2.54 -4.24
N GLN A 275 11.62 -3.63 -4.92
CA GLN A 275 12.74 -4.48 -4.49
C GLN A 275 14.07 -3.73 -4.53
N VAL A 276 14.31 -2.91 -5.56
CA VAL A 276 15.51 -2.09 -5.68
C VAL A 276 15.56 -1.05 -4.57
N LEU A 277 14.47 -0.29 -4.37
CA LEU A 277 14.37 0.72 -3.31
C LEU A 277 14.57 0.11 -1.92
N LYS A 278 13.93 -1.04 -1.67
CA LYS A 278 14.11 -1.79 -0.43
C LYS A 278 15.57 -2.18 -0.21
N ARG A 279 16.23 -2.70 -1.26
CA ARG A 279 17.64 -3.09 -1.17
C ARG A 279 18.57 -1.90 -0.93
N MET A 280 18.32 -0.76 -1.58
CA MET A 280 19.09 0.46 -1.35
C MET A 280 18.93 0.96 0.09
N LEU A 281 17.71 0.96 0.63
CA LEU A 281 17.44 1.34 2.02
C LEU A 281 18.16 0.40 3.01
N ASP A 282 18.08 -0.91 2.78
CA ASP A 282 18.74 -1.92 3.61
C ASP A 282 20.27 -1.75 3.59
N LEU A 283 20.88 -1.55 2.42
CA LEU A 283 22.32 -1.34 2.29
C LEU A 283 22.77 -0.04 2.96
N ALA A 284 22.11 1.08 2.64
CA ALA A 284 22.46 2.38 3.21
C ALA A 284 22.33 2.38 4.74
N GLY A 285 21.22 1.83 5.26
CA GLY A 285 21.00 1.75 6.70
C GLY A 285 21.95 0.78 7.40
N ALA A 286 22.27 -0.38 6.80
CA ALA A 286 23.22 -1.34 7.37
C ALA A 286 24.65 -0.78 7.40
N ILE A 287 25.09 -0.10 6.35
CA ILE A 287 26.42 0.55 6.29
C ILE A 287 26.50 1.65 7.37
N LEU A 288 25.49 2.52 7.44
CA LEU A 288 25.43 3.58 8.46
C LEU A 288 25.47 2.99 9.88
N ALA A 289 24.66 1.96 10.14
CA ALA A 289 24.63 1.28 11.43
C ALA A 289 25.96 0.60 11.76
N LEU A 290 26.63 -0.03 10.80
CA LEU A 290 27.95 -0.63 11.00
C LEU A 290 29.01 0.41 11.33
N ILE A 291 29.04 1.55 10.63
CA ILE A 291 29.96 2.65 10.92
C ILE A 291 29.71 3.15 12.35
N LEU A 292 28.46 3.41 12.71
CA LEU A 292 28.09 3.93 14.02
C LEU A 292 28.40 2.96 15.17
N PHE A 293 28.06 1.67 14.98
CA PHE A 293 28.20 0.67 16.05
C PHE A 293 29.53 -0.12 15.99
N SER A 294 30.40 0.11 15.00
CA SER A 294 31.68 -0.62 14.89
C SER A 294 32.56 -0.53 16.15
N PRO A 295 32.75 0.63 16.83
CA PRO A 295 33.54 0.68 18.03
C PRO A 295 32.96 -0.18 19.16
N LEU A 296 31.61 -0.12 19.31
CA LEU A 296 30.89 -0.95 20.28
C LEU A 296 30.99 -2.44 19.95
N MET A 297 30.84 -2.79 18.68
CA MET A 297 30.97 -4.18 18.24
C MET A 297 32.36 -4.76 18.48
N LEU A 298 33.41 -3.98 18.26
CA LEU A 298 34.79 -4.37 18.59
C LEU A 298 34.99 -4.58 20.09
N LEU A 299 34.46 -3.68 20.90
CA LEU A 299 34.49 -3.80 22.36
C LEU A 299 33.76 -5.06 22.83
N ILE A 300 32.55 -5.31 22.31
CA ILE A 300 31.77 -6.52 22.64
C ILE A 300 32.54 -7.77 22.21
N ALA A 301 33.11 -7.79 21.01
CA ALA A 301 33.89 -8.91 20.51
C ALA A 301 35.09 -9.25 21.43
N PHE A 302 35.80 -8.22 21.89
CA PHE A 302 36.89 -8.35 22.85
C PHE A 302 36.38 -8.89 24.18
N LEU A 303 35.33 -8.32 24.76
CA LEU A 303 34.72 -8.78 26.02
C LEU A 303 34.23 -10.22 25.95
N VAL A 304 33.56 -10.63 24.85
CA VAL A 304 33.11 -12.01 24.65
C VAL A 304 34.30 -12.96 24.61
N LYS A 305 35.44 -12.56 24.01
CA LYS A 305 36.63 -13.41 23.89
C LYS A 305 37.32 -13.65 25.22
N ILE A 306 37.38 -12.63 26.10
CA ILE A 306 38.06 -12.73 27.39
C ILE A 306 37.17 -13.34 28.50
N THR A 307 35.85 -13.18 28.42
CA THR A 307 34.92 -13.62 29.48
C THR A 307 34.49 -15.07 29.33
N SER A 308 34.62 -15.66 28.13
CA SER A 308 34.22 -17.07 27.93
C SER A 308 35.04 -17.75 26.82
N PRO A 309 35.43 -19.05 27.00
CA PRO A 309 36.16 -19.79 26.00
C PRO A 309 35.31 -20.12 24.77
N GLY A 310 35.89 -20.03 23.55
CA GLY A 310 35.23 -20.38 22.29
C GLY A 310 35.15 -19.25 21.26
N PRO A 311 34.36 -19.40 20.18
CA PRO A 311 34.24 -18.40 19.12
C PRO A 311 33.47 -17.15 19.59
N ILE A 312 33.80 -15.97 19.02
CA ILE A 312 33.16 -14.69 19.32
C ILE A 312 31.72 -14.66 18.77
N LEU A 313 31.56 -15.17 17.55
CA LEU A 313 30.28 -15.22 16.84
C LEU A 313 29.66 -16.60 16.95
N TYR A 314 28.36 -16.62 17.17
CA TYR A 314 27.50 -17.79 17.10
C TYR A 314 26.70 -17.74 15.79
N ARG A 315 26.62 -18.89 15.11
CA ARG A 315 25.87 -19.06 13.87
C ARG A 315 24.67 -19.95 14.12
N GLN A 316 23.49 -19.51 13.73
CA GLN A 316 22.26 -20.28 13.90
C GLN A 316 21.48 -20.32 12.60
N GLN A 317 21.12 -21.52 12.16
CA GLN A 317 20.32 -21.71 10.97
C GLN A 317 18.91 -21.16 11.17
N ARG A 318 18.45 -20.35 10.24
CA ARG A 318 17.14 -19.72 10.21
C ARG A 318 16.53 -19.81 8.82
N MET A 319 15.20 -19.70 8.74
CA MET A 319 14.48 -19.67 7.47
C MET A 319 14.28 -18.20 7.03
N GLY A 320 14.54 -17.96 5.75
CA GLY A 320 14.42 -16.64 5.10
C GLY A 320 13.47 -16.66 3.92
N LEU A 321 13.81 -15.85 2.91
CA LEU A 321 13.01 -15.66 1.70
C LEU A 321 12.76 -16.99 0.97
N ASP A 322 11.51 -17.22 0.56
CA ASP A 322 11.02 -18.40 -0.17
C ASP A 322 11.42 -19.73 0.49
N GLY A 323 11.49 -19.74 1.84
CA GLY A 323 11.82 -20.95 2.60
C GLY A 323 13.30 -21.36 2.57
N LYS A 324 14.19 -20.56 1.96
CA LYS A 324 15.63 -20.84 1.94
C LYS A 324 16.22 -20.59 3.31
N THR A 325 17.03 -21.53 3.78
CA THR A 325 17.73 -21.39 5.05
C THR A 325 19.02 -20.61 4.90
N PHE A 326 19.38 -19.84 5.93
CA PHE A 326 20.64 -19.12 6.03
C PHE A 326 21.14 -19.12 7.47
N PHE A 327 22.38 -18.68 7.69
CA PHE A 327 22.96 -18.59 9.03
C PHE A 327 22.92 -17.16 9.56
N THR A 328 22.12 -16.92 10.59
CA THR A 328 22.17 -15.65 11.32
C THR A 328 23.42 -15.56 12.17
N LEU A 329 24.06 -14.40 12.16
CA LEU A 329 25.25 -14.09 12.95
C LEU A 329 24.85 -13.36 14.23
N LYS A 330 25.34 -13.84 15.38
CA LYS A 330 25.13 -13.19 16.69
C LYS A 330 26.42 -13.18 17.50
N PHE A 331 26.59 -12.25 18.40
CA PHE A 331 27.59 -12.43 19.45
C PHE A 331 27.18 -13.56 20.37
N ARG A 332 28.17 -14.35 20.79
CA ARG A 332 27.90 -15.44 21.72
C ARG A 332 27.45 -14.91 23.07
N SER A 333 26.21 -15.17 23.44
CA SER A 333 25.58 -14.77 24.69
C SER A 333 25.27 -15.97 25.60
N MET A 334 25.49 -17.19 25.11
CA MET A 334 25.29 -18.45 25.86
C MET A 334 26.58 -19.29 25.92
N ARG A 335 26.61 -20.26 26.83
CA ARG A 335 27.71 -21.23 26.96
C ARG A 335 27.75 -22.10 25.69
N GLN A 336 28.93 -22.65 25.36
CA GLN A 336 29.14 -23.41 24.11
C GLN A 336 28.26 -24.67 24.03
N ASP A 337 27.92 -25.29 25.17
CA ASP A 337 27.14 -26.52 25.27
C ASP A 337 25.66 -26.28 25.60
N ALA A 338 25.19 -25.06 25.47
CA ALA A 338 23.85 -24.62 25.90
C ALA A 338 22.69 -25.43 25.28
N GLU A 339 22.84 -25.96 24.08
CA GLU A 339 21.79 -26.73 23.37
C GLU A 339 22.03 -28.26 23.37
N LYS A 340 23.15 -28.77 23.91
CA LYS A 340 23.44 -30.19 23.88
C LYS A 340 22.45 -31.04 24.66
N GLN A 341 21.94 -30.52 25.78
CA GLN A 341 21.02 -31.24 26.66
C GLN A 341 19.54 -30.92 26.42
N THR A 342 19.20 -29.70 26.00
CA THR A 342 17.83 -29.24 25.90
C THR A 342 17.28 -29.19 24.48
N GLY A 343 18.14 -29.34 23.47
CA GLY A 343 17.76 -29.19 22.08
C GLY A 343 17.35 -27.75 21.72
N ALA A 344 16.51 -27.63 20.71
CA ALA A 344 16.05 -26.36 20.15
C ALA A 344 14.83 -25.80 20.95
N VAL A 345 15.07 -25.24 22.12
CA VAL A 345 14.02 -24.60 22.93
C VAL A 345 14.18 -23.08 22.95
N TRP A 346 13.07 -22.38 23.14
CA TRP A 346 13.10 -20.94 23.35
C TRP A 346 13.77 -20.59 24.69
N ALA A 347 14.47 -19.45 24.72
CA ALA A 347 15.05 -18.96 25.96
C ALA A 347 13.94 -18.45 26.91
N THR A 348 14.13 -18.74 28.20
CA THR A 348 13.25 -18.27 29.28
C THR A 348 13.89 -17.08 30.02
N GLU A 349 13.11 -16.41 30.86
CA GLU A 349 13.56 -15.20 31.57
C GLU A 349 14.81 -15.44 32.42
N ASN A 350 14.91 -16.58 33.12
CA ASN A 350 16.05 -16.95 33.97
C ASN A 350 16.87 -18.11 33.41
N ASP A 351 17.15 -18.06 32.11
CA ASP A 351 17.89 -19.12 31.40
C ASP A 351 19.33 -19.23 31.92
N THR A 352 19.64 -20.33 32.62
CA THR A 352 20.95 -20.61 33.24
C THR A 352 22.06 -20.84 32.19
N ARG A 353 21.71 -21.01 30.93
CA ARG A 353 22.67 -21.21 29.84
C ARG A 353 23.38 -19.93 29.42
N ARG A 354 22.90 -18.76 29.87
CA ARG A 354 23.51 -17.43 29.53
C ARG A 354 24.86 -17.24 30.22
N THR A 355 25.78 -16.59 29.51
CA THR A 355 26.99 -16.07 30.16
C THR A 355 26.68 -14.78 30.92
N THR A 356 27.53 -14.40 31.89
CA THR A 356 27.35 -13.16 32.66
C THR A 356 27.23 -11.93 31.73
N LEU A 357 28.12 -11.80 30.75
CA LEU A 357 28.04 -10.77 29.73
C LEU A 357 26.82 -10.96 28.82
N GLY A 358 26.45 -12.19 28.50
CA GLY A 358 25.31 -12.53 27.67
C GLY A 358 23.96 -12.06 28.19
N VAL A 359 23.79 -11.96 29.51
CA VAL A 359 22.57 -11.38 30.12
C VAL A 359 22.40 -9.91 29.66
N TYR A 360 23.46 -9.13 29.74
CA TYR A 360 23.42 -7.71 29.31
C TYR A 360 23.27 -7.59 27.81
N LEU A 361 24.02 -8.37 27.02
CA LEU A 361 23.92 -8.33 25.55
C LEU A 361 22.52 -8.62 25.06
N ARG A 362 21.83 -9.61 25.63
CA ARG A 362 20.45 -9.96 25.26
C ARG A 362 19.44 -8.94 25.71
N ARG A 363 19.58 -8.43 26.94
CA ARG A 363 18.68 -7.37 27.47
C ARG A 363 18.62 -6.14 26.56
N PHE A 364 19.75 -5.75 25.95
CA PHE A 364 19.84 -4.62 25.06
C PHE A 364 19.85 -4.99 23.58
N ASN A 365 19.61 -6.26 23.23
CA ASN A 365 19.68 -6.80 21.85
C ASN A 365 21.02 -6.56 21.15
N LEU A 366 22.10 -6.30 21.87
CA LEU A 366 23.43 -6.05 21.32
C LEU A 366 24.07 -7.31 20.75
N ASP A 367 23.63 -8.48 21.19
CA ASP A 367 24.05 -9.77 20.61
C ASP A 367 23.60 -9.92 19.15
N GLU A 368 22.59 -9.19 18.68
CA GLU A 368 22.07 -9.26 17.32
C GLU A 368 22.77 -8.30 16.33
N LEU A 369 23.65 -7.38 16.81
CA LEU A 369 24.36 -6.44 15.93
C LEU A 369 25.13 -7.10 14.75
N PRO A 370 25.75 -8.29 14.89
CA PRO A 370 26.39 -8.96 13.76
C PRO A 370 25.44 -9.35 12.61
N GLN A 371 24.12 -9.36 12.81
CA GLN A 371 23.15 -9.59 11.73
C GLN A 371 23.20 -8.48 10.67
N LEU A 372 23.77 -7.31 10.96
CA LEU A 372 24.03 -6.27 9.95
C LEU A 372 24.88 -6.80 8.79
N PHE A 373 25.79 -7.74 9.03
CA PHE A 373 26.54 -8.43 7.97
C PHE A 373 25.63 -9.32 7.12
N ASN A 374 24.63 -9.99 7.72
CA ASN A 374 23.64 -10.75 6.94
C ASN A 374 22.80 -9.84 6.04
N VAL A 375 22.53 -8.60 6.49
CA VAL A 375 21.83 -7.59 5.65
C VAL A 375 22.72 -7.17 4.48
N LEU A 376 24.01 -6.90 4.71
CA LEU A 376 24.96 -6.58 3.63
C LEU A 376 25.10 -7.71 2.61
N ASN A 377 25.13 -8.95 3.08
CA ASN A 377 25.18 -10.13 2.21
C ASN A 377 23.86 -10.40 1.46
N GLY A 378 22.78 -9.71 1.87
CA GLY A 378 21.46 -9.86 1.24
C GLY A 378 20.65 -11.06 1.71
N GLU A 379 21.09 -11.76 2.76
CA GLU A 379 20.38 -12.87 3.39
C GLU A 379 19.23 -12.37 4.27
N MET A 380 19.38 -11.14 4.84
CA MET A 380 18.40 -10.46 5.67
C MET A 380 18.09 -9.05 5.14
N SER A 381 17.11 -8.43 5.74
CA SER A 381 16.73 -7.02 5.62
C SER A 381 16.84 -6.35 6.98
N LEU A 382 16.92 -5.02 7.02
CA LEU A 382 16.79 -4.26 8.27
C LEU A 382 15.40 -4.46 8.88
N VAL A 383 14.36 -4.36 8.04
CA VAL A 383 12.95 -4.48 8.45
C VAL A 383 12.30 -5.64 7.73
N GLY A 384 11.66 -6.53 8.48
CA GLY A 384 10.94 -7.70 7.97
C GLY A 384 10.45 -8.61 9.10
N PRO A 385 9.78 -9.72 8.76
CA PRO A 385 9.41 -10.76 9.73
C PRO A 385 10.64 -11.33 10.45
N ARG A 386 10.53 -11.56 11.74
CA ARG A 386 11.64 -12.17 12.51
C ARG A 386 11.91 -13.59 12.03
N PRO A 387 13.17 -13.97 11.74
CA PRO A 387 13.50 -15.31 11.25
C PRO A 387 13.33 -16.37 12.33
N GLU A 388 12.65 -17.47 11.99
CA GLU A 388 12.43 -18.60 12.88
C GLU A 388 13.33 -19.78 12.54
N ARG A 389 13.52 -20.72 13.48
CA ARG A 389 14.28 -21.94 13.29
C ARG A 389 13.48 -22.92 12.41
N PRO A 390 14.10 -23.59 11.42
CA PRO A 390 13.38 -24.53 10.55
C PRO A 390 12.59 -25.60 11.31
N VAL A 391 13.15 -26.11 12.40
CA VAL A 391 12.50 -27.14 13.24
C VAL A 391 11.16 -26.65 13.81
N LEU A 392 11.06 -25.40 14.22
CA LEU A 392 9.82 -24.83 14.77
C LEU A 392 8.79 -24.53 13.68
N ILE A 393 9.24 -24.24 12.47
CA ILE A 393 8.35 -23.92 11.34
C ILE A 393 7.52 -25.13 10.93
N GLU A 394 8.08 -26.33 10.97
CA GLU A 394 7.35 -27.57 10.67
C GLU A 394 6.13 -27.75 11.58
N GLU A 395 6.29 -27.41 12.86
CA GLU A 395 5.18 -27.44 13.82
C GLU A 395 4.17 -26.32 13.56
N PHE A 396 4.65 -25.10 13.29
CA PHE A 396 3.77 -23.93 13.18
C PHE A 396 2.95 -23.91 11.90
N LYS A 397 3.52 -24.36 10.78
CA LYS A 397 2.81 -24.38 9.48
C LYS A 397 1.57 -25.27 9.50
N SER A 398 1.55 -26.33 10.34
CA SER A 398 0.39 -27.23 10.48
C SER A 398 -0.71 -26.63 11.35
N LYS A 399 -0.36 -25.73 12.29
CA LYS A 399 -1.29 -25.14 13.27
C LYS A 399 -1.90 -23.82 12.81
N ILE A 400 -1.18 -23.05 11.97
CA ILE A 400 -1.56 -21.69 11.63
C ILE A 400 -1.74 -21.55 10.12
N PRO A 401 -2.95 -21.23 9.66
CA PRO A 401 -3.22 -20.99 8.25
C PRO A 401 -2.33 -19.86 7.72
N ASN A 402 -1.84 -20.04 6.49
CA ASN A 402 -1.04 -19.03 5.79
C ASN A 402 0.32 -18.67 6.45
N TYR A 403 0.79 -19.45 7.42
CA TYR A 403 2.07 -19.24 8.10
C TYR A 403 3.22 -18.99 7.13
N MET A 404 3.28 -19.77 6.03
CA MET A 404 4.39 -19.71 5.06
C MET A 404 4.43 -18.40 4.25
N LEU A 405 3.33 -17.63 4.20
CA LEU A 405 3.29 -16.36 3.47
C LEU A 405 4.25 -15.31 4.05
N ARG A 406 4.62 -15.41 5.32
CA ARG A 406 5.61 -14.53 5.95
C ARG A 406 7.01 -14.66 5.34
N HIS A 407 7.29 -15.77 4.67
CA HIS A 407 8.56 -16.02 3.97
C HIS A 407 8.61 -15.51 2.53
N LYS A 408 7.55 -14.80 2.07
CA LYS A 408 7.54 -14.12 0.77
C LYS A 408 8.35 -12.81 0.74
N VAL A 409 8.95 -12.46 1.87
CA VAL A 409 9.90 -11.35 2.02
C VAL A 409 11.10 -11.80 2.83
N LYS A 410 12.22 -11.04 2.75
CA LYS A 410 13.40 -11.32 3.57
C LYS A 410 13.10 -11.15 5.05
N ALA A 411 13.69 -11.99 5.88
CA ALA A 411 13.66 -11.84 7.32
C ALA A 411 14.35 -10.54 7.76
N GLY A 412 13.79 -9.88 8.78
CA GLY A 412 14.28 -8.61 9.30
C GLY A 412 15.03 -8.72 10.63
N ILE A 413 15.94 -7.77 10.90
CA ILE A 413 16.51 -7.55 12.23
C ILE A 413 15.40 -7.03 13.15
N THR A 414 14.62 -6.06 12.68
CA THR A 414 13.40 -5.56 13.32
C THR A 414 12.18 -5.77 12.42
N GLY A 415 10.98 -5.59 12.95
CA GLY A 415 9.75 -5.77 12.18
C GLY A 415 8.52 -5.22 12.87
N TRP A 416 7.42 -5.14 12.11
CA TRP A 416 6.15 -4.60 12.62
C TRP A 416 5.62 -5.38 13.82
N ALA A 417 5.71 -6.71 13.82
CA ALA A 417 5.34 -7.54 14.96
C ALA A 417 6.20 -7.21 16.18
N GLN A 418 7.52 -7.07 16.01
CA GLN A 418 8.46 -6.81 17.10
C GLN A 418 8.19 -5.47 17.80
N ILE A 419 8.01 -4.37 17.04
CA ILE A 419 7.73 -3.04 17.63
C ILE A 419 6.35 -2.93 18.27
N ASN A 420 5.44 -3.89 18.00
CA ASN A 420 4.14 -4.00 18.66
C ASN A 420 4.13 -5.03 19.79
N GLY A 421 5.30 -5.50 20.26
CA GLY A 421 5.44 -6.39 21.43
C GLY A 421 5.22 -7.88 21.13
N TRP A 422 5.01 -8.26 19.87
CA TRP A 422 4.79 -9.66 19.47
C TRP A 422 6.12 -10.35 19.13
N ARG A 423 6.93 -10.61 20.17
CA ARG A 423 8.21 -11.35 20.07
C ARG A 423 8.39 -12.30 21.27
N GLY A 424 9.32 -13.25 21.17
CA GLY A 424 9.59 -14.21 22.25
C GLY A 424 8.41 -15.15 22.50
N ASN A 425 8.04 -15.37 23.76
CA ASN A 425 6.96 -16.27 24.17
C ASN A 425 5.60 -15.54 24.17
N THR A 426 5.18 -15.01 23.02
CA THR A 426 3.89 -14.32 22.83
C THR A 426 3.02 -15.06 21.81
N SER A 427 1.72 -14.65 21.64
CA SER A 427 0.84 -15.29 20.67
C SER A 427 1.44 -15.30 19.27
N LEU A 428 1.59 -16.52 18.75
CA LEU A 428 2.15 -16.76 17.43
C LEU A 428 1.19 -16.28 16.32
N GLU A 429 -0.13 -16.44 16.54
CA GLU A 429 -1.16 -15.99 15.59
C GLU A 429 -1.07 -14.47 15.40
N LYS A 430 -1.03 -13.71 16.49
CA LYS A 430 -0.91 -12.25 16.43
C LYS A 430 0.40 -11.80 15.78
N ARG A 431 1.49 -12.52 16.02
CA ARG A 431 2.77 -12.26 15.37
C ARG A 431 2.64 -12.39 13.86
N ILE A 432 2.04 -13.49 13.39
CA ILE A 432 1.86 -13.75 11.97
C ILE A 432 0.91 -12.73 11.34
N GLU A 433 -0.17 -12.37 12.03
CA GLU A 433 -1.08 -11.31 11.58
C GLU A 433 -0.33 -9.99 11.33
N HIS A 434 0.56 -9.60 12.25
CA HIS A 434 1.37 -8.38 12.10
C HIS A 434 2.44 -8.52 11.00
N ASP A 435 3.04 -9.69 10.86
CA ASP A 435 4.00 -9.95 9.77
C ASP A 435 3.31 -9.87 8.39
N LEU A 436 2.11 -10.43 8.26
CA LEU A 436 1.33 -10.36 7.02
C LEU A 436 0.85 -8.92 6.75
N TYR A 437 0.41 -8.20 7.78
CA TYR A 437 0.07 -6.78 7.66
C TYR A 437 1.23 -5.95 7.09
N TYR A 438 2.46 -6.19 7.59
CA TYR A 438 3.65 -5.54 7.08
C TYR A 438 3.89 -5.88 5.61
N ILE A 439 3.77 -7.14 5.22
CA ILE A 439 3.96 -7.60 3.85
C ILE A 439 2.91 -6.96 2.92
N GLU A 440 1.65 -6.98 3.31
CA GLU A 440 0.54 -6.44 2.52
C GLU A 440 0.62 -4.91 2.31
N ARG A 441 1.13 -4.19 3.30
CA ARG A 441 1.16 -2.71 3.30
C ARG A 441 2.54 -2.11 3.21
N TRP A 442 3.49 -2.90 2.77
CA TRP A 442 4.87 -2.46 2.67
C TRP A 442 5.01 -1.16 1.86
N SER A 443 5.80 -0.26 2.38
CA SER A 443 6.26 0.96 1.73
C SER A 443 7.58 1.40 2.38
N VAL A 444 8.38 2.16 1.65
CA VAL A 444 9.62 2.77 2.19
C VAL A 444 9.31 3.57 3.47
N TRP A 445 8.18 4.28 3.49
CA TRP A 445 7.76 5.04 4.66
C TRP A 445 7.44 4.16 5.87
N LEU A 446 6.84 2.98 5.66
CA LEU A 446 6.58 2.02 6.74
C LEU A 446 7.90 1.48 7.32
N ASP A 447 8.88 1.18 6.48
CA ASP A 447 10.21 0.77 6.93
C ASP A 447 10.89 1.86 7.77
N LEU A 448 10.92 3.10 7.30
CA LEU A 448 11.47 4.23 8.05
C LEU A 448 10.75 4.42 9.41
N LYS A 449 9.43 4.30 9.43
CA LYS A 449 8.65 4.36 10.67
C LYS A 449 9.03 3.23 11.63
N ILE A 450 9.19 2.00 11.15
CA ILE A 450 9.58 0.85 11.98
C ILE A 450 10.99 1.05 12.52
N LEU A 451 11.95 1.48 11.69
CA LEU A 451 13.31 1.76 12.12
C LEU A 451 13.36 2.83 13.21
N LEU A 452 12.63 3.93 13.02
CA LEU A 452 12.53 5.00 14.02
C LEU A 452 11.96 4.47 15.34
N LEU A 453 10.82 3.75 15.28
CA LEU A 453 10.19 3.18 16.47
C LEU A 453 11.08 2.12 17.16
N THR A 454 11.91 1.40 16.41
CA THR A 454 12.86 0.43 16.98
C THR A 454 13.90 1.13 17.87
N VAL A 455 14.39 2.30 17.47
CA VAL A 455 15.32 3.08 18.30
C VAL A 455 14.67 3.48 19.63
N PHE A 456 13.41 3.91 19.61
CA PHE A 456 12.72 4.35 20.83
C PHE A 456 12.19 3.20 21.68
N LYS A 457 11.67 2.14 21.08
CA LYS A 457 11.05 1.00 21.79
C LYS A 457 12.02 -0.15 22.05
N GLY A 458 13.06 -0.29 21.24
CA GLY A 458 14.02 -1.40 21.32
C GLY A 458 14.84 -1.44 22.62
N PHE A 459 14.98 -0.30 23.30
CA PHE A 459 15.67 -0.19 24.59
C PHE A 459 14.78 -0.51 25.80
N VAL A 460 13.47 -0.61 25.64
CA VAL A 460 12.48 -0.75 26.74
C VAL A 460 11.48 -1.88 26.46
N ASP A 461 11.92 -2.96 25.83
CA ASP A 461 11.00 -4.08 25.56
C ASP A 461 10.99 -5.06 26.75
N PRO A 462 9.86 -5.18 27.49
CA PRO A 462 9.73 -6.11 28.62
C PRO A 462 9.84 -7.58 28.20
N ASN A 463 9.72 -7.92 26.92
CA ASN A 463 9.80 -9.28 26.37
C ASN A 463 11.18 -9.60 25.76
N ALA A 464 12.22 -8.80 26.03
CA ALA A 464 13.60 -9.07 25.63
C ALA A 464 14.27 -9.96 26.69
N TYR A 465 14.24 -11.29 26.50
CA TYR A 465 14.89 -12.28 27.38
C TYR A 465 16.13 -12.89 26.78
#